data_eaa97eba442bb0ca3f57137cd79be962
#
_entry.id   eaa97eba442bb0ca3f57137cd79be962
#
_cell.length_a   1.000
_cell.length_b   1.000
_cell.length_c   1.000
_cell.angle_alpha   90.00
_cell.angle_beta   90.00
_cell.angle_gamma   90.00
#
_symmetry.space_group_name_H-M   'P 1'
#
loop_
_entity.id
_entity.type
_entity.pdbx_description
1 polymer ?
#
loop_
_entity_poly.entity_id
_entity_poly.type
_entity_poly.pdbx_seq_one_letter_code
_entity_poly.pdbx_strand_id
1 'polypeptide(L)'
;KLPIVFGCDTADQYFPCKYIPHEVWIDKTGKVISITSSTEVTSSNIQSIIEGRNPRMHIKKDIPDYDNQQPLVANEEAKNAVIYQSLFTGYREGIGYASGVKTDTGNLFKGLYCYNSPLMVFCKDAFNDILNLPENQIILDVADPVKFKGEINDTSIYQNSFCYDLTLPGSTREQLNNCLREDLYRAFHITAKRVKKKMRCYNMEATDSVRKSFTKGGKPGVNLQRNAINKYISNLSPGKVVEMFNWYFDRPLFNNTNLKRAIDLRLPFDLNDKQALIDSLKSAGFRFVPVEKELPVAILSDKGK
;
A
#
# COMPACT_ATOMS: atom_id res chain seq x y z
N LYS A 1 64.45 -7.26 2.82
CA LYS A 1 63.59 -6.18 3.33
C LYS A 1 62.90 -5.53 2.16
N LEU A 2 61.63 -5.30 2.24
CA LEU A 2 60.87 -4.51 1.25
C LEU A 2 61.24 -3.02 1.43
N PRO A 3 61.40 -2.25 0.32
CA PRO A 3 61.56 -0.83 0.40
C PRO A 3 60.29 -0.17 0.98
N ILE A 4 60.47 0.79 1.88
CA ILE A 4 59.36 1.53 2.53
C ILE A 4 59.61 3.01 2.28
N VAL A 5 58.58 3.72 1.82
CA VAL A 5 58.54 5.15 1.62
C VAL A 5 57.51 5.74 2.56
N PHE A 6 57.85 6.80 3.29
CA PHE A 6 56.99 7.51 4.20
C PHE A 6 56.68 8.92 3.70
N GLY A 7 55.45 9.40 3.88
CA GLY A 7 55.05 10.78 3.59
C GLY A 7 55.14 11.10 2.09
N CYS A 8 54.69 10.24 1.23
CA CYS A 8 54.76 10.43 -0.22
C CYS A 8 53.48 11.10 -0.77
N ASP A 9 53.36 12.40 -0.67
CA ASP A 9 52.23 13.20 -1.19
C ASP A 9 51.95 12.94 -2.68
N THR A 10 52.98 12.58 -3.43
CA THR A 10 52.84 12.24 -4.84
C THR A 10 52.07 10.93 -5.05
N ALA A 11 52.30 9.93 -4.18
CA ALA A 11 51.55 8.67 -4.26
C ALA A 11 50.07 8.90 -3.94
N ASP A 12 49.75 9.74 -2.96
CA ASP A 12 48.38 10.08 -2.59
C ASP A 12 47.65 10.86 -3.69
N GLN A 13 48.38 11.67 -4.48
CA GLN A 13 47.82 12.36 -5.65
C GLN A 13 47.46 11.41 -6.79
N TYR A 14 48.32 10.42 -7.06
CA TYR A 14 48.09 9.46 -8.17
C TYR A 14 47.15 8.31 -7.78
N PHE A 15 47.15 7.93 -6.52
CA PHE A 15 46.40 6.77 -5.98
C PHE A 15 45.58 7.15 -4.73
N PRO A 16 44.64 8.09 -4.86
CA PRO A 16 43.89 8.53 -3.73
C PRO A 16 43.07 7.37 -3.10
N CYS A 17 43.16 7.24 -1.80
CA CYS A 17 42.39 6.25 -1.05
C CYS A 17 41.77 6.82 0.20
N LYS A 18 40.59 6.31 0.57
CA LYS A 18 39.92 6.64 1.82
C LYS A 18 40.11 5.56 2.86
N TYR A 19 40.19 4.33 2.41
CA TYR A 19 40.29 3.14 3.27
C TYR A 19 41.51 2.30 2.90
N ILE A 20 42.22 1.84 3.91
CA ILE A 20 43.33 0.87 3.77
C ILE A 20 42.85 -0.53 4.16
N PRO A 21 43.43 -1.60 3.61
CA PRO A 21 44.57 -1.62 2.65
C PRO A 21 44.16 -1.14 1.23
N HIS A 22 45.16 -0.59 0.50
CA HIS A 22 44.98 -0.07 -0.83
C HIS A 22 46.20 -0.52 -1.68
N GLU A 23 45.96 -1.51 -2.52
CA GLU A 23 47.01 -2.20 -3.28
C GLU A 23 46.98 -1.74 -4.74
N VAL A 24 48.06 -1.16 -5.22
CA VAL A 24 48.19 -0.74 -6.61
C VAL A 24 49.06 -1.77 -7.34
N TRP A 25 48.48 -2.41 -8.35
CA TRP A 25 49.18 -3.39 -9.16
C TRP A 25 49.78 -2.73 -10.42
N ILE A 26 51.09 -2.82 -10.56
CA ILE A 26 51.82 -2.20 -11.66
C ILE A 26 52.56 -3.30 -12.41
N ASP A 27 52.41 -3.35 -13.73
CA ASP A 27 53.09 -4.31 -14.57
C ASP A 27 54.57 -3.93 -14.83
N LYS A 28 55.29 -4.80 -15.49
CA LYS A 28 56.71 -4.62 -15.80
C LYS A 28 56.99 -3.41 -16.73
N THR A 29 55.98 -2.84 -17.34
CA THR A 29 56.08 -1.65 -18.19
C THR A 29 55.83 -0.36 -17.42
N GLY A 30 55.50 -0.45 -16.15
CA GLY A 30 55.14 0.69 -15.30
C GLY A 30 53.66 1.10 -15.41
N LYS A 31 52.81 0.30 -16.05
CA LYS A 31 51.37 0.58 -16.19
C LYS A 31 50.62 0.02 -15.03
N VAL A 32 49.71 0.83 -14.47
CA VAL A 32 48.74 0.38 -13.46
C VAL A 32 47.70 -0.54 -14.14
N ILE A 33 47.57 -1.77 -13.62
CA ILE A 33 46.66 -2.78 -14.17
C ILE A 33 45.45 -2.99 -13.29
N SER A 34 45.56 -2.75 -11.99
CA SER A 34 44.43 -2.84 -11.04
C SER A 34 44.72 -2.06 -9.76
N ILE A 35 43.66 -1.69 -9.04
CA ILE A 35 43.70 -1.21 -7.67
C ILE A 35 42.75 -2.10 -6.87
N THR A 36 43.22 -2.72 -5.79
CA THR A 36 42.48 -3.74 -5.05
C THR A 36 42.62 -3.57 -3.55
N SER A 37 41.88 -4.38 -2.78
CA SER A 37 42.17 -4.63 -1.38
C SER A 37 43.19 -5.75 -1.21
N SER A 38 43.71 -5.95 -0.01
CA SER A 38 44.69 -7.03 0.30
C SER A 38 44.18 -8.46 0.03
N THR A 39 42.88 -8.66 -0.05
CA THR A 39 42.28 -9.97 -0.38
C THR A 39 42.69 -10.49 -1.75
N GLU A 40 43.05 -9.60 -2.68
CA GLU A 40 43.52 -9.95 -4.02
C GLU A 40 45.01 -10.25 -4.06
N VAL A 41 45.79 -9.96 -3.02
CA VAL A 41 47.23 -10.23 -2.93
C VAL A 41 47.44 -11.73 -2.64
N THR A 42 47.25 -12.54 -3.66
CA THR A 42 47.39 -13.99 -3.60
C THR A 42 48.60 -14.44 -4.45
N SER A 43 49.23 -15.57 -4.10
CA SER A 43 50.31 -16.14 -4.88
C SER A 43 49.90 -16.38 -6.35
N SER A 44 48.65 -16.79 -6.59
CA SER A 44 48.10 -17.02 -7.92
C SER A 44 48.04 -15.73 -8.75
N ASN A 45 47.51 -14.63 -8.18
CA ASN A 45 47.42 -13.36 -8.85
C ASN A 45 48.80 -12.77 -9.13
N ILE A 46 49.72 -12.81 -8.16
CA ILE A 46 51.10 -12.37 -8.31
C ILE A 46 51.79 -13.16 -9.44
N GLN A 47 51.70 -14.49 -9.41
CA GLN A 47 52.32 -15.34 -10.44
C GLN A 47 51.75 -15.05 -11.83
N SER A 48 50.47 -14.83 -11.96
CA SER A 48 49.82 -14.48 -13.24
C SER A 48 50.36 -13.18 -13.81
N ILE A 49 50.55 -12.16 -12.97
CA ILE A 49 51.09 -10.86 -13.40
C ILE A 49 52.56 -10.97 -13.82
N ILE A 50 53.37 -11.72 -13.03
CA ILE A 50 54.78 -11.98 -13.39
C ILE A 50 54.89 -12.65 -14.77
N GLU A 51 54.00 -13.59 -15.05
CA GLU A 51 53.90 -14.27 -16.34
C GLU A 51 53.27 -13.43 -17.45
N GLY A 52 52.92 -12.18 -17.19
CA GLY A 52 52.32 -11.26 -18.16
C GLY A 52 50.85 -11.51 -18.45
N ARG A 53 50.16 -12.29 -17.62
CA ARG A 53 48.71 -12.49 -17.68
C ARG A 53 47.98 -11.45 -16.83
N ASN A 54 46.72 -11.17 -17.16
CA ASN A 54 45.87 -10.21 -16.45
C ASN A 54 44.81 -11.00 -15.67
N PRO A 55 45.03 -11.32 -14.40
CA PRO A 55 44.04 -12.05 -13.60
C PRO A 55 42.81 -11.18 -13.37
N ARG A 56 41.60 -11.81 -13.27
CA ARG A 56 40.38 -11.13 -12.91
C ARG A 56 40.37 -10.88 -11.40
N MET A 57 40.56 -9.62 -10.99
CA MET A 57 40.58 -9.18 -9.61
C MET A 57 39.40 -8.27 -9.30
N HIS A 58 38.94 -8.28 -8.07
CA HIS A 58 37.92 -7.32 -7.61
C HIS A 58 38.55 -5.92 -7.45
N ILE A 59 38.08 -4.97 -8.26
CA ILE A 59 38.58 -3.59 -8.24
C ILE A 59 38.01 -2.87 -7.05
N LYS A 60 38.90 -2.31 -6.23
CA LYS A 60 38.49 -1.47 -5.07
C LYS A 60 37.95 -0.14 -5.59
N LYS A 61 36.81 0.25 -5.07
CA LYS A 61 36.17 1.54 -5.30
C LYS A 61 35.89 2.22 -3.97
N ASP A 62 36.66 3.26 -3.66
CA ASP A 62 36.36 4.12 -2.54
C ASP A 62 35.40 5.23 -2.98
N ILE A 63 34.53 5.66 -2.08
CA ILE A 63 33.69 6.85 -2.23
C ILE A 63 34.28 7.91 -1.30
N PRO A 64 35.11 8.84 -1.80
CA PRO A 64 35.88 9.79 -0.96
C PRO A 64 34.96 10.66 -0.10
N ASP A 65 33.87 11.15 -0.68
CA ASP A 65 32.93 12.09 -0.04
C ASP A 65 31.70 11.38 0.55
N TYR A 66 31.82 10.08 0.90
CA TYR A 66 30.72 9.37 1.51
C TYR A 66 30.39 9.94 2.89
N ASP A 67 29.14 10.44 3.04
CA ASP A 67 28.60 11.02 4.26
C ASP A 67 27.59 10.06 4.91
N ASN A 68 27.91 9.57 6.10
CA ASN A 68 27.06 8.66 6.89
C ASN A 68 25.74 9.30 7.34
N GLN A 69 25.60 10.63 7.24
CA GLN A 69 24.36 11.33 7.55
C GLN A 69 23.36 11.30 6.40
N GLN A 70 23.80 10.91 5.22
CA GLN A 70 22.95 10.75 4.03
C GLN A 70 22.35 9.34 3.95
N PRO A 71 21.19 9.19 3.30
CA PRO A 71 20.62 7.86 3.07
C PRO A 71 21.59 6.94 2.32
N LEU A 72 21.73 5.70 2.78
CA LEU A 72 22.62 4.69 2.17
C LEU A 72 22.31 4.46 0.67
N VAL A 73 21.05 4.59 0.27
CA VAL A 73 20.57 4.35 -1.11
C VAL A 73 20.37 5.67 -1.88
N ALA A 74 21.37 6.54 -1.85
CA ALA A 74 21.30 7.85 -2.48
C ALA A 74 21.47 7.81 -4.03
N ASN A 75 22.01 6.75 -4.60
CA ASN A 75 22.27 6.61 -6.05
C ASN A 75 21.70 5.29 -6.61
N GLU A 76 21.66 5.18 -7.95
CA GLU A 76 21.06 4.01 -8.63
C GLU A 76 21.84 2.71 -8.37
N GLU A 77 23.17 2.75 -8.25
CA GLU A 77 23.99 1.57 -7.95
C GLU A 77 23.62 1.00 -6.56
N ALA A 78 23.47 1.88 -5.56
CA ALA A 78 23.05 1.49 -4.23
C ALA A 78 21.60 0.96 -4.21
N LYS A 79 20.69 1.54 -5.00
CA LYS A 79 19.31 1.07 -5.13
C LYS A 79 19.21 -0.37 -5.64
N ASN A 80 20.08 -0.76 -6.58
CA ASN A 80 20.10 -2.12 -7.11
C ASN A 80 20.57 -3.17 -6.10
N ALA A 81 21.23 -2.75 -5.02
CA ALA A 81 21.70 -3.63 -3.94
C ALA A 81 20.68 -3.76 -2.79
N VAL A 82 19.51 -3.13 -2.87
CA VAL A 82 18.48 -3.19 -1.83
C VAL A 82 17.88 -4.59 -1.75
N ILE A 83 18.03 -5.21 -0.60
CA ILE A 83 17.42 -6.50 -0.26
C ILE A 83 16.03 -6.28 0.37
N TYR A 84 15.93 -5.29 1.24
CA TYR A 84 14.70 -4.87 1.92
C TYR A 84 14.77 -3.36 2.22
N GLN A 85 13.69 -2.68 1.92
CA GLN A 85 13.49 -1.28 2.31
C GLN A 85 12.00 -0.99 2.48
N SER A 86 11.62 -0.38 3.58
CA SER A 86 10.30 0.22 3.75
C SER A 86 10.45 1.67 4.16
N LEU A 87 9.57 2.52 3.62
CA LEU A 87 9.61 3.96 3.87
C LEU A 87 8.19 4.51 3.97
N PHE A 88 7.87 5.16 5.10
CA PHE A 88 6.73 6.05 5.21
C PHE A 88 7.19 7.51 5.12
N THR A 89 6.45 8.32 4.38
CA THR A 89 6.57 9.78 4.38
C THR A 89 5.18 10.41 4.53
N GLY A 90 5.12 11.70 4.89
CA GLY A 90 3.92 12.50 4.70
C GLY A 90 3.60 12.71 3.21
N TYR A 91 2.64 13.58 2.96
CA TYR A 91 2.27 13.99 1.60
C TYR A 91 3.49 14.43 0.78
N ARG A 92 3.54 14.02 -0.47
CA ARG A 92 4.57 14.43 -1.42
C ARG A 92 3.97 15.18 -2.59
N GLU A 93 4.35 16.44 -2.71
CA GLU A 93 3.96 17.26 -3.85
C GLU A 93 4.61 16.76 -5.15
N GLY A 94 3.92 16.94 -6.27
CA GLY A 94 4.41 16.53 -7.59
C GLY A 94 4.17 15.07 -7.96
N ILE A 95 3.74 14.22 -7.01
CA ILE A 95 3.26 12.87 -7.31
C ILE A 95 1.77 12.78 -6.99
N GLY A 96 1.00 12.15 -7.87
CA GLY A 96 -0.43 11.96 -7.66
C GLY A 96 -0.76 10.82 -6.68
N TYR A 97 -2.06 10.66 -6.40
CA TYR A 97 -2.56 9.45 -5.76
C TYR A 97 -2.27 8.22 -6.64
N ALA A 98 -1.63 7.23 -6.09
CA ALA A 98 -1.35 5.97 -6.77
C ALA A 98 -1.13 4.83 -5.77
N SER A 99 -1.59 3.64 -6.09
CA SER A 99 -1.29 2.44 -5.30
C SER A 99 -1.14 1.23 -6.20
N GLY A 100 -0.30 0.27 -5.81
CA GLY A 100 -0.10 -0.93 -6.58
C GLY A 100 1.06 -1.78 -6.07
N VAL A 101 1.39 -2.80 -6.85
CA VAL A 101 2.55 -3.65 -6.62
C VAL A 101 3.63 -3.38 -7.65
N LYS A 102 4.88 -3.47 -7.23
CA LYS A 102 6.06 -3.52 -8.12
C LYS A 102 6.20 -4.95 -8.60
N THR A 103 6.19 -5.15 -9.92
CA THR A 103 6.25 -6.49 -10.51
C THR A 103 7.64 -7.08 -10.48
N ASP A 104 7.70 -8.38 -10.32
CA ASP A 104 8.87 -9.22 -10.52
C ASP A 104 8.55 -10.31 -11.55
N THR A 105 9.37 -11.33 -11.66
CA THR A 105 9.18 -12.46 -12.56
C THR A 105 8.16 -13.46 -12.01
N GLY A 106 7.35 -14.03 -12.88
CA GLY A 106 6.34 -15.04 -12.52
C GLY A 106 5.22 -14.49 -11.63
N ASN A 107 4.90 -15.19 -10.54
CA ASN A 107 3.87 -14.80 -9.56
C ASN A 107 4.43 -14.03 -8.36
N LEU A 108 5.69 -13.59 -8.43
CA LEU A 108 6.38 -12.87 -7.36
C LEU A 108 6.41 -11.37 -7.63
N PHE A 109 6.64 -10.59 -6.59
CA PHE A 109 6.68 -9.14 -6.64
C PHE A 109 8.02 -8.60 -6.14
N LYS A 110 8.36 -7.38 -6.57
CA LYS A 110 9.51 -6.61 -6.04
C LYS A 110 9.15 -5.75 -4.84
N GLY A 111 7.85 -5.52 -4.61
CA GLY A 111 7.37 -4.67 -3.52
C GLY A 111 5.97 -4.13 -3.77
N LEU A 112 5.58 -3.16 -2.97
CA LEU A 112 4.33 -2.41 -3.14
C LEU A 112 4.55 -0.91 -2.91
N TYR A 113 3.64 -0.11 -3.42
CA TYR A 113 3.63 1.33 -3.20
C TYR A 113 2.20 1.83 -3.00
N CYS A 114 2.08 2.88 -2.20
CA CYS A 114 0.84 3.60 -2.02
C CYS A 114 1.20 5.06 -1.70
N TYR A 115 0.82 5.99 -2.58
CA TYR A 115 1.24 7.38 -2.52
C TYR A 115 0.06 8.31 -2.27
N ASN A 116 0.30 9.35 -1.47
CA ASN A 116 -0.64 10.42 -1.13
C ASN A 116 -2.03 9.93 -0.73
N SER A 117 -2.08 8.91 0.10
CA SER A 117 -3.29 8.21 0.50
C SER A 117 -3.57 8.37 1.99
N PRO A 118 -4.85 8.39 2.42
CA PRO A 118 -5.20 8.34 3.84
C PRO A 118 -4.92 6.97 4.43
N LEU A 119 -4.74 6.89 5.76
CA LEU A 119 -4.36 5.65 6.45
C LEU A 119 -5.33 4.49 6.21
N MET A 120 -6.61 4.74 5.95
CA MET A 120 -7.57 3.68 5.65
C MET A 120 -7.21 2.87 4.40
N VAL A 121 -6.59 3.49 3.39
CA VAL A 121 -6.17 2.78 2.17
C VAL A 121 -5.10 1.74 2.51
N PHE A 122 -4.10 2.14 3.29
CA PHE A 122 -3.05 1.22 3.77
C PHE A 122 -3.62 0.13 4.67
N CYS A 123 -4.56 0.48 5.56
CA CYS A 123 -5.21 -0.49 6.44
C CYS A 123 -6.01 -1.54 5.65
N LYS A 124 -6.75 -1.12 4.61
CA LYS A 124 -7.51 -2.05 3.76
C LYS A 124 -6.61 -3.06 3.05
N ASP A 125 -5.42 -2.65 2.65
CA ASP A 125 -4.41 -3.55 2.06
C ASP A 125 -3.77 -4.45 3.13
N ALA A 126 -3.28 -3.87 4.21
CA ALA A 126 -2.56 -4.58 5.27
C ALA A 126 -3.44 -5.58 6.03
N PHE A 127 -4.69 -5.24 6.30
CA PHE A 127 -5.63 -6.01 7.09
C PHE A 127 -6.84 -6.48 6.28
N ASN A 128 -6.64 -6.79 5.00
CA ASN A 128 -7.72 -7.20 4.10
C ASN A 128 -8.52 -8.41 4.65
N ASP A 129 -7.86 -9.36 5.30
CA ASP A 129 -8.47 -10.51 5.98
C ASP A 129 -9.43 -10.10 7.11
N ILE A 130 -9.19 -8.95 7.74
CA ILE A 130 -9.98 -8.41 8.86
C ILE A 130 -11.01 -7.39 8.36
N LEU A 131 -10.60 -6.48 7.46
CA LEU A 131 -11.39 -5.33 6.99
C LEU A 131 -12.29 -5.62 5.78
N ASN A 132 -12.33 -6.86 5.30
CA ASN A 132 -13.27 -7.25 4.23
C ASN A 132 -14.71 -7.31 4.78
N LEU A 133 -15.22 -6.14 5.17
CA LEU A 133 -16.56 -5.90 5.69
C LEU A 133 -17.10 -4.57 5.13
N PRO A 134 -18.43 -4.37 5.08
CA PRO A 134 -19.00 -3.06 4.78
C PRO A 134 -18.49 -1.97 5.73
N GLU A 135 -18.35 -0.74 5.23
CA GLU A 135 -17.80 0.35 6.05
C GLU A 135 -18.55 0.62 7.34
N ASN A 136 -19.86 0.42 7.34
CA ASN A 136 -20.69 0.54 8.53
C ASN A 136 -20.50 -0.59 9.58
N GLN A 137 -19.63 -1.55 9.30
CA GLN A 137 -19.16 -2.60 10.22
C GLN A 137 -17.67 -2.43 10.58
N ILE A 138 -17.04 -1.31 10.19
CA ILE A 138 -15.68 -0.95 10.57
C ILE A 138 -15.73 0.17 11.60
N ILE A 139 -15.20 -0.08 12.77
CA ILE A 139 -15.12 0.89 13.87
C ILE A 139 -13.69 1.44 13.94
N LEU A 140 -13.57 2.76 13.90
CA LEU A 140 -12.32 3.48 14.14
C LEU A 140 -12.25 3.83 15.62
N ASP A 141 -11.45 3.08 16.39
CA ASP A 141 -11.11 3.38 17.79
C ASP A 141 -9.73 4.03 17.84
N VAL A 142 -9.63 5.20 17.23
CA VAL A 142 -8.38 5.92 16.96
C VAL A 142 -8.45 7.34 17.51
N ALA A 143 -7.28 7.91 17.84
CA ALA A 143 -7.19 9.27 18.39
C ALA A 143 -7.61 10.33 17.37
N ASP A 144 -7.24 10.17 16.12
CA ASP A 144 -7.53 11.11 15.04
C ASP A 144 -8.15 10.41 13.81
N PRO A 145 -9.50 10.33 13.74
CA PRO A 145 -10.18 9.70 12.62
C PRO A 145 -9.97 10.39 11.27
N VAL A 146 -9.58 11.66 11.24
CA VAL A 146 -9.39 12.44 10.01
C VAL A 146 -8.24 11.86 9.17
N LYS A 147 -7.19 11.37 9.81
CA LYS A 147 -6.06 10.69 9.14
C LYS A 147 -6.45 9.43 8.37
N PHE A 148 -7.60 8.83 8.73
CA PHE A 148 -8.12 7.63 8.08
C PHE A 148 -9.10 7.95 6.94
N LYS A 149 -9.71 9.14 6.95
CA LYS A 149 -10.73 9.55 5.99
C LYS A 149 -10.18 10.67 5.12
N GLY A 150 -9.54 10.38 4.02
CA GLY A 150 -9.13 11.44 3.09
C GLY A 150 -10.35 12.03 2.38
N GLU A 151 -10.72 13.27 2.66
CA GLU A 151 -11.64 14.03 1.82
C GLU A 151 -10.83 14.71 0.71
N ILE A 152 -11.11 14.37 -0.54
CA ILE A 152 -10.31 14.71 -1.72
C ILE A 152 -10.29 16.24 -2.02
N ASN A 153 -11.12 17.04 -1.36
CA ASN A 153 -11.32 18.47 -1.62
C ASN A 153 -10.91 19.41 -0.48
N ASP A 154 -10.27 18.89 0.58
CA ASP A 154 -9.88 19.68 1.73
C ASP A 154 -8.36 19.92 1.73
N THR A 155 -7.92 21.11 2.13
CA THR A 155 -6.49 21.41 2.37
C THR A 155 -5.88 20.50 3.42
N SER A 156 -6.68 19.85 4.27
CA SER A 156 -6.25 18.81 5.20
C SER A 156 -5.65 17.57 4.52
N ILE A 157 -5.86 17.39 3.21
CA ILE A 157 -5.25 16.28 2.45
C ILE A 157 -3.73 16.28 2.59
N TYR A 158 -3.10 17.45 2.61
CA TYR A 158 -1.64 17.59 2.76
C TYR A 158 -1.13 17.11 4.12
N GLN A 159 -1.98 17.20 5.16
CA GLN A 159 -1.64 16.79 6.53
C GLN A 159 -2.04 15.34 6.84
N ASN A 160 -3.04 14.81 6.12
CA ASN A 160 -3.66 13.52 6.41
C ASN A 160 -3.45 12.47 5.30
N SER A 161 -2.53 12.75 4.38
CA SER A 161 -2.09 11.80 3.37
C SER A 161 -0.64 11.40 3.58
N PHE A 162 -0.37 10.15 3.30
CA PHE A 162 0.92 9.51 3.51
C PHE A 162 1.36 8.80 2.23
N CYS A 163 2.66 8.60 2.11
CA CYS A 163 3.23 7.74 1.09
C CYS A 163 3.94 6.56 1.75
N TYR A 164 3.80 5.41 1.15
CA TYR A 164 4.53 4.21 1.53
C TYR A 164 5.18 3.58 0.31
N ASP A 165 6.43 3.20 0.46
CA ASP A 165 7.19 2.47 -0.54
C ASP A 165 7.88 1.29 0.11
N LEU A 166 7.59 0.08 -0.36
CA LEU A 166 8.21 -1.16 0.09
C LEU A 166 8.95 -1.80 -1.08
N THR A 167 10.21 -2.15 -0.84
CA THR A 167 11.00 -3.00 -1.73
C THR A 167 11.35 -4.28 -0.98
N LEU A 168 10.90 -5.42 -1.51
CA LEU A 168 11.16 -6.77 -1.02
C LEU A 168 11.08 -7.74 -2.21
N PRO A 169 12.18 -7.90 -2.99
CA PRO A 169 12.19 -8.72 -4.19
C PRO A 169 11.89 -10.21 -3.89
N GLY A 170 11.21 -10.86 -4.81
CA GLY A 170 10.88 -12.29 -4.69
C GLY A 170 9.77 -12.59 -3.68
N SER A 171 8.93 -11.63 -3.33
CA SER A 171 7.88 -11.81 -2.33
C SER A 171 6.50 -12.15 -2.92
N THR A 172 5.68 -12.78 -2.10
CA THR A 172 4.25 -12.98 -2.34
C THR A 172 3.45 -11.74 -1.88
N ARG A 173 2.20 -11.61 -2.34
CA ARG A 173 1.30 -10.56 -1.88
C ARG A 173 1.08 -10.61 -0.37
N GLU A 174 0.97 -11.78 0.20
CA GLU A 174 0.80 -11.97 1.64
C GLU A 174 1.99 -11.44 2.43
N GLN A 175 3.21 -11.74 1.98
CA GLN A 175 4.43 -11.22 2.62
C GLN A 175 4.48 -9.68 2.56
N LEU A 176 4.13 -9.07 1.42
CA LEU A 176 4.07 -7.62 1.30
C LEU A 176 3.03 -7.00 2.25
N ASN A 177 1.85 -7.60 2.35
CA ASN A 177 0.80 -7.13 3.26
C ASN A 177 1.21 -7.28 4.72
N ASN A 178 1.94 -8.34 5.09
CA ASN A 178 2.46 -8.52 6.44
C ASN A 178 3.52 -7.46 6.79
N CYS A 179 4.44 -7.15 5.87
CA CYS A 179 5.38 -6.04 6.07
C CYS A 179 4.66 -4.71 6.27
N LEU A 180 3.68 -4.39 5.43
CA LEU A 180 2.87 -3.17 5.58
C LEU A 180 2.14 -3.14 6.93
N ARG A 181 1.61 -4.28 7.39
CA ARG A 181 0.94 -4.41 8.70
C ARG A 181 1.89 -4.08 9.86
N GLU A 182 3.10 -4.64 9.82
CA GLU A 182 4.11 -4.38 10.83
C GLU A 182 4.59 -2.92 10.81
N ASP A 183 4.76 -2.34 9.63
CA ASP A 183 5.19 -0.96 9.48
C ASP A 183 4.11 0.04 9.90
N LEU A 184 2.83 -0.26 9.65
CA LEU A 184 1.71 0.51 10.20
C LEU A 184 1.68 0.48 11.73
N TYR A 185 2.02 -0.67 12.32
CA TYR A 185 2.15 -0.74 13.78
C TYR A 185 3.36 0.07 14.28
N ARG A 186 4.52 -0.04 13.64
CA ARG A 186 5.74 0.68 14.03
C ARG A 186 5.58 2.20 13.91
N ALA A 187 4.96 2.68 12.81
CA ALA A 187 4.87 4.11 12.52
C ALA A 187 3.66 4.79 13.18
N PHE A 188 2.54 4.09 13.35
CA PHE A 188 1.26 4.67 13.76
C PHE A 188 0.56 3.88 14.89
N HIS A 189 1.16 2.82 15.41
CA HIS A 189 0.57 1.89 16.40
C HIS A 189 -0.75 1.27 15.97
N ILE A 190 -1.02 1.21 14.65
CA ILE A 190 -2.27 0.70 14.11
C ILE A 190 -2.35 -0.82 14.25
N THR A 191 -3.45 -1.26 14.81
CA THR A 191 -3.84 -2.68 14.92
C THR A 191 -5.25 -2.87 14.41
N ALA A 192 -5.59 -4.09 13.99
CA ALA A 192 -6.94 -4.45 13.60
C ALA A 192 -7.34 -5.78 14.22
N LYS A 193 -8.61 -5.90 14.60
CA LYS A 193 -9.20 -7.16 15.06
C LYS A 193 -10.65 -7.30 14.62
N ARG A 194 -11.10 -8.53 14.43
CA ARG A 194 -12.49 -8.85 14.15
C ARG A 194 -13.14 -9.40 15.42
N VAL A 195 -14.28 -8.83 15.79
CA VAL A 195 -15.05 -9.24 16.97
C VAL A 195 -16.52 -9.36 16.60
N LYS A 196 -17.30 -10.11 17.39
CA LYS A 196 -18.77 -10.05 17.34
C LYS A 196 -19.24 -8.95 18.26
N LYS A 197 -20.14 -8.09 17.77
CA LYS A 197 -20.69 -6.96 18.55
C LYS A 197 -22.17 -6.79 18.24
N LYS A 198 -22.96 -6.47 19.25
CA LYS A 198 -24.35 -6.01 19.07
C LYS A 198 -24.33 -4.64 18.42
N MET A 199 -25.00 -4.52 17.28
CA MET A 199 -25.08 -3.30 16.48
C MET A 199 -26.53 -2.94 16.21
N ARG A 200 -26.81 -1.64 16.19
CA ARG A 200 -28.07 -1.12 15.69
C ARG A 200 -28.04 -1.23 14.16
N CYS A 201 -29.02 -1.91 13.61
CA CYS A 201 -29.17 -2.23 12.20
C CYS A 201 -30.53 -1.80 11.70
N TYR A 202 -30.76 -1.91 10.39
CA TYR A 202 -32.08 -1.81 9.80
C TYR A 202 -32.48 -3.12 9.13
N ASN A 203 -33.73 -3.56 9.38
CA ASN A 203 -34.40 -4.50 8.49
C ASN A 203 -35.12 -3.69 7.41
N MET A 204 -34.82 -3.95 6.14
CA MET A 204 -35.62 -3.45 5.03
C MET A 204 -36.80 -4.39 4.83
N GLU A 205 -37.99 -3.88 4.98
CA GLU A 205 -39.26 -4.60 4.84
C GLU A 205 -40.08 -4.04 3.69
N ALA A 206 -40.87 -4.89 3.06
CA ALA A 206 -41.79 -4.49 2.01
C ALA A 206 -43.13 -3.99 2.63
N THR A 207 -43.69 -2.93 2.06
CA THR A 207 -45.07 -2.49 2.29
C THR A 207 -45.98 -2.93 1.13
N ASP A 208 -47.26 -2.79 1.23
CA ASP A 208 -48.20 -3.13 0.16
C ASP A 208 -47.92 -2.36 -1.13
N SER A 209 -47.35 -1.17 -1.03
CA SER A 209 -47.00 -0.33 -2.19
C SER A 209 -45.79 -0.82 -2.95
N VAL A 210 -45.03 -1.83 -2.49
CA VAL A 210 -43.85 -2.39 -3.17
C VAL A 210 -44.18 -3.02 -4.54
N ARG A 211 -45.44 -3.37 -4.76
CA ARG A 211 -45.89 -3.96 -6.03
C ARG A 211 -45.57 -3.09 -7.24
N LYS A 212 -45.53 -1.75 -7.09
CA LYS A 212 -45.15 -0.81 -8.17
C LYS A 212 -43.68 -0.90 -8.56
N SER A 213 -42.82 -1.45 -7.68
CA SER A 213 -41.40 -1.65 -7.91
C SER A 213 -41.07 -3.06 -8.43
N PHE A 214 -42.05 -3.93 -8.63
CA PHE A 214 -41.78 -5.23 -9.22
C PHE A 214 -41.32 -5.08 -10.66
N THR A 215 -40.25 -5.79 -10.98
CA THR A 215 -39.71 -5.78 -12.34
C THR A 215 -40.71 -6.28 -13.35
N LYS A 216 -40.64 -5.67 -14.55
CA LYS A 216 -41.36 -6.15 -15.76
C LYS A 216 -40.57 -7.23 -16.50
N GLY A 217 -39.42 -7.65 -15.96
CA GLY A 217 -38.50 -8.61 -16.62
C GLY A 217 -37.38 -7.89 -17.37
N GLY A 218 -36.62 -8.67 -18.13
CA GLY A 218 -35.48 -8.19 -18.90
C GLY A 218 -34.13 -8.60 -18.30
N LYS A 219 -33.04 -8.07 -18.84
CA LYS A 219 -31.70 -8.33 -18.31
C LYS A 219 -31.47 -7.52 -17.01
N PRO A 220 -30.85 -8.11 -15.99
CA PRO A 220 -30.43 -7.34 -14.82
C PRO A 220 -29.51 -6.18 -15.21
N GLY A 221 -29.76 -5.00 -14.63
CA GLY A 221 -29.00 -3.81 -14.94
C GLY A 221 -28.81 -2.92 -13.71
N VAL A 222 -27.65 -2.26 -13.64
CA VAL A 222 -27.29 -1.34 -12.57
C VAL A 222 -26.55 -0.15 -13.16
N ASN A 223 -26.99 1.05 -12.84
CA ASN A 223 -26.25 2.27 -13.12
C ASN A 223 -26.17 3.14 -11.86
N LEU A 224 -25.05 3.02 -11.12
CA LEU A 224 -24.75 3.78 -9.91
C LEU A 224 -23.54 4.70 -10.08
N GLN A 225 -23.08 4.93 -11.32
CA GLN A 225 -21.91 5.77 -11.60
C GLN A 225 -22.11 7.18 -11.00
N ARG A 226 -21.04 7.71 -10.39
CA ARG A 226 -21.09 8.99 -9.66
C ARG A 226 -21.74 10.11 -10.44
N ASN A 227 -21.43 10.24 -11.73
CA ASN A 227 -21.89 11.32 -12.62
C ASN A 227 -23.15 10.96 -13.43
N ALA A 228 -23.74 9.77 -13.22
CA ALA A 228 -24.94 9.40 -13.95
C ALA A 228 -26.15 10.20 -13.47
N ILE A 229 -26.82 10.90 -14.38
CA ILE A 229 -28.04 11.67 -14.09
C ILE A 229 -29.18 10.73 -13.70
N ASN A 230 -29.30 9.61 -14.38
CA ASN A 230 -30.32 8.60 -14.14
C ASN A 230 -29.68 7.37 -13.48
N LYS A 231 -29.73 7.32 -12.16
CA LYS A 231 -29.31 6.12 -11.42
C LYS A 231 -30.49 5.16 -11.28
N TYR A 232 -30.22 3.90 -11.55
CA TYR A 232 -31.25 2.87 -11.46
C TYR A 232 -30.68 1.49 -11.12
N ILE A 233 -31.57 0.67 -10.64
CA ILE A 233 -31.42 -0.79 -10.52
C ILE A 233 -32.60 -1.41 -11.26
N SER A 234 -32.37 -2.42 -12.09
CA SER A 234 -33.41 -3.15 -12.79
C SER A 234 -33.22 -4.65 -12.66
N ASN A 235 -34.33 -5.35 -12.45
CA ASN A 235 -34.40 -6.81 -12.38
C ASN A 235 -33.40 -7.46 -11.42
N LEU A 236 -33.23 -6.87 -10.22
CA LEU A 236 -32.40 -7.44 -9.15
C LEU A 236 -33.24 -7.94 -7.99
N SER A 237 -32.75 -9.01 -7.35
CA SER A 237 -33.37 -9.50 -6.10
C SER A 237 -33.18 -8.48 -4.97
N PRO A 238 -34.16 -8.35 -4.04
CA PRO A 238 -34.03 -7.47 -2.88
C PRO A 238 -32.78 -7.73 -2.04
N GLY A 239 -32.30 -8.98 -1.96
CA GLY A 239 -31.05 -9.31 -1.26
C GLY A 239 -29.84 -8.63 -1.88
N LYS A 240 -29.68 -8.70 -3.22
CA LYS A 240 -28.60 -8.00 -3.93
C LYS A 240 -28.69 -6.48 -3.79
N VAL A 241 -29.89 -5.95 -3.79
CA VAL A 241 -30.12 -4.51 -3.56
C VAL A 241 -29.65 -4.09 -2.17
N VAL A 242 -29.96 -4.86 -1.15
CA VAL A 242 -29.50 -4.62 0.24
C VAL A 242 -27.98 -4.70 0.34
N GLU A 243 -27.34 -5.70 -0.27
CA GLU A 243 -25.86 -5.82 -0.32
C GLU A 243 -25.22 -4.56 -0.89
N MET A 244 -25.75 -4.06 -2.02
CA MET A 244 -25.25 -2.83 -2.65
C MET A 244 -25.46 -1.60 -1.77
N PHE A 245 -26.59 -1.47 -1.10
CA PHE A 245 -26.89 -0.29 -0.30
C PHE A 245 -26.20 -0.28 1.06
N ASN A 246 -25.68 -1.39 1.56
CA ASN A 246 -24.86 -1.40 2.77
C ASN A 246 -23.65 -0.44 2.69
N TRP A 247 -23.19 -0.09 1.50
CA TRP A 247 -22.12 0.89 1.28
C TRP A 247 -22.54 2.35 1.47
N TYR A 248 -23.86 2.64 1.43
CA TYR A 248 -24.42 3.99 1.51
C TYR A 248 -25.15 4.25 2.83
N PHE A 249 -25.43 3.21 3.61
CA PHE A 249 -26.11 3.33 4.91
C PHE A 249 -25.07 3.43 6.04
N ASP A 250 -25.41 4.25 7.05
CA ASP A 250 -24.62 4.40 8.28
C ASP A 250 -24.73 3.20 9.23
N ARG A 251 -25.74 2.37 9.04
CA ARG A 251 -25.98 1.15 9.81
C ARG A 251 -26.17 -0.04 8.90
N PRO A 252 -25.76 -1.23 9.32
CA PRO A 252 -25.97 -2.44 8.53
C PRO A 252 -27.44 -2.65 8.17
N LEU A 253 -27.69 -2.92 6.89
CA LEU A 253 -29.00 -3.12 6.31
C LEU A 253 -29.20 -4.61 6.02
N PHE A 254 -30.36 -5.15 6.42
CA PHE A 254 -30.73 -6.54 6.19
C PHE A 254 -31.99 -6.65 5.36
N ASN A 255 -32.03 -7.62 4.47
CA ASN A 255 -33.23 -7.94 3.72
C ASN A 255 -34.20 -8.74 4.58
N ASN A 256 -35.33 -8.12 4.94
CA ASN A 256 -36.46 -8.74 5.61
C ASN A 256 -37.77 -8.54 4.82
N THR A 257 -37.64 -8.38 3.48
CA THR A 257 -38.78 -8.09 2.63
C THR A 257 -39.66 -9.32 2.36
N ASN A 258 -39.10 -10.53 2.52
CA ASN A 258 -39.73 -11.80 2.15
C ASN A 258 -40.15 -11.89 0.66
N LEU A 259 -39.62 -10.99 -0.19
CA LEU A 259 -39.94 -10.95 -1.60
C LEU A 259 -39.06 -11.94 -2.38
N LYS A 260 -39.72 -12.78 -3.17
CA LYS A 260 -39.05 -13.67 -4.14
C LYS A 260 -38.88 -13.03 -5.53
N ARG A 261 -39.63 -11.96 -5.79
CA ARG A 261 -39.66 -11.26 -7.10
C ARG A 261 -38.58 -10.18 -7.12
N ALA A 262 -37.92 -10.07 -8.27
CA ALA A 262 -36.98 -8.99 -8.53
C ALA A 262 -37.68 -7.63 -8.62
N ILE A 263 -36.90 -6.56 -8.42
CA ILE A 263 -37.42 -5.18 -8.34
C ILE A 263 -36.65 -4.27 -9.27
N ASP A 264 -37.32 -3.18 -9.66
CA ASP A 264 -36.77 -2.06 -10.39
C ASP A 264 -36.85 -0.83 -9.49
N LEU A 265 -35.74 -0.08 -9.40
CA LEU A 265 -35.65 1.13 -8.57
C LEU A 265 -35.09 2.30 -9.38
N ARG A 266 -35.67 3.46 -9.20
CA ARG A 266 -35.05 4.74 -9.57
C ARG A 266 -34.43 5.35 -8.30
N LEU A 267 -33.23 5.89 -8.44
CA LEU A 267 -32.43 6.34 -7.33
C LEU A 267 -32.12 7.82 -7.46
N PRO A 268 -31.84 8.52 -6.35
CA PRO A 268 -31.43 9.93 -6.38
C PRO A 268 -30.09 10.10 -7.11
N PHE A 269 -29.84 11.32 -7.56
CA PHE A 269 -28.58 11.66 -8.23
C PHE A 269 -27.37 11.45 -7.30
N ASP A 270 -27.45 11.92 -6.06
CA ASP A 270 -26.42 11.68 -5.05
C ASP A 270 -26.85 10.55 -4.12
N LEU A 271 -26.16 9.43 -4.19
CA LEU A 271 -26.38 8.28 -3.31
C LEU A 271 -25.80 8.49 -1.90
N ASN A 272 -24.93 9.48 -1.71
CA ASN A 272 -24.39 9.84 -0.39
C ASN A 272 -25.38 10.74 0.38
N ASP A 273 -26.35 11.35 -0.30
CA ASP A 273 -27.50 11.97 0.36
C ASP A 273 -28.41 10.86 0.91
N LYS A 274 -28.13 10.50 2.18
CA LYS A 274 -28.80 9.40 2.86
C LYS A 274 -30.31 9.63 2.97
N GLN A 275 -30.75 10.88 3.17
CA GLN A 275 -32.17 11.17 3.28
C GLN A 275 -32.86 10.99 1.92
N ALA A 276 -32.31 11.50 0.85
CA ALA A 276 -32.84 11.32 -0.50
C ALA A 276 -32.89 9.84 -0.90
N LEU A 277 -31.86 9.06 -0.53
CA LEU A 277 -31.85 7.62 -0.78
C LEU A 277 -32.95 6.88 0.02
N ILE A 278 -33.08 7.18 1.29
CA ILE A 278 -34.15 6.60 2.15
C ILE A 278 -35.53 6.95 1.61
N ASP A 279 -35.77 8.19 1.22
CA ASP A 279 -37.06 8.66 0.70
C ASP A 279 -37.40 8.04 -0.64
N SER A 280 -36.41 7.85 -1.51
CA SER A 280 -36.55 7.12 -2.76
C SER A 280 -36.98 5.67 -2.52
N LEU A 281 -36.32 4.99 -1.58
CA LEU A 281 -36.66 3.61 -1.23
C LEU A 281 -38.03 3.49 -0.53
N LYS A 282 -38.38 4.43 0.36
CA LYS A 282 -39.73 4.50 0.92
C LYS A 282 -40.78 4.69 -0.16
N SER A 283 -40.50 5.61 -1.10
CA SER A 283 -41.39 5.83 -2.27
C SER A 283 -41.51 4.59 -3.14
N ALA A 284 -40.52 3.73 -3.18
CA ALA A 284 -40.54 2.44 -3.90
C ALA A 284 -41.31 1.33 -3.11
N GLY A 285 -41.78 1.61 -1.90
CA GLY A 285 -42.56 0.69 -1.10
C GLY A 285 -41.76 -0.11 -0.08
N PHE A 286 -40.65 0.43 0.39
CA PHE A 286 -39.87 -0.17 1.47
C PHE A 286 -39.97 0.65 2.75
N ARG A 287 -39.82 -0.02 3.89
CA ARG A 287 -39.65 0.64 5.19
C ARG A 287 -38.42 0.09 5.91
N PHE A 288 -37.85 0.87 6.79
CA PHE A 288 -36.66 0.54 7.55
C PHE A 288 -37.02 0.42 9.03
N VAL A 289 -36.94 -0.80 9.54
CA VAL A 289 -37.26 -1.09 10.94
C VAL A 289 -35.99 -1.24 11.73
N PRO A 290 -35.75 -0.41 12.76
CA PRO A 290 -34.59 -0.54 13.62
C PRO A 290 -34.60 -1.90 14.36
N VAL A 291 -33.44 -2.58 14.35
CA VAL A 291 -33.24 -3.85 15.05
C VAL A 291 -31.83 -3.89 15.63
N GLU A 292 -31.60 -4.71 16.63
CA GLU A 292 -30.27 -5.03 17.13
C GLU A 292 -29.88 -6.43 16.68
N LYS A 293 -28.66 -6.56 16.14
CA LYS A 293 -28.09 -7.85 15.73
C LYS A 293 -26.66 -7.97 16.18
N GLU A 294 -26.23 -9.17 16.53
CA GLU A 294 -24.83 -9.49 16.75
C GLU A 294 -24.16 -9.78 15.41
N LEU A 295 -23.17 -8.97 15.07
CA LEU A 295 -22.49 -9.00 13.76
C LEU A 295 -20.98 -9.05 13.91
N PRO A 296 -20.27 -9.61 12.92
CA PRO A 296 -18.84 -9.41 12.82
C PRO A 296 -18.55 -7.92 12.56
N VAL A 297 -17.65 -7.36 13.34
CA VAL A 297 -17.21 -5.98 13.25
C VAL A 297 -15.70 -5.96 13.27
N ALA A 298 -15.10 -5.17 12.39
CA ALA A 298 -13.69 -4.88 12.44
C ALA A 298 -13.44 -3.63 13.30
N ILE A 299 -12.45 -3.69 14.17
CA ILE A 299 -12.01 -2.56 14.98
C ILE A 299 -10.57 -2.24 14.56
N LEU A 300 -10.36 -1.03 14.06
CA LEU A 300 -9.04 -0.42 13.89
C LEU A 300 -8.73 0.43 15.12
N SER A 301 -7.54 0.29 15.68
CA SER A 301 -7.10 1.05 16.87
C SER A 301 -5.64 1.47 16.71
N ASP A 302 -5.32 2.69 17.20
CA ASP A 302 -3.96 3.24 17.30
C ASP A 302 -3.48 3.39 18.76
N LYS A 303 -4.24 2.83 19.72
CA LYS A 303 -3.98 3.02 21.16
C LYS A 303 -2.88 2.13 21.74
N GLY A 304 -2.23 1.32 20.89
CA GLY A 304 -1.31 0.31 21.38
C GLY A 304 -2.02 -0.77 22.24
N LYS A 305 -1.30 -1.85 22.56
CA LYS A 305 -1.76 -2.78 23.59
C LYS A 305 -1.45 -2.22 24.97
#